data_cb029611fcde914f736748391b538b29
#
_entry.id   cb029611fcde914f736748391b538b29
#
_cell.length_a   1.000
_cell.length_b   1.000
_cell.length_c   1.000
_cell.angle_alpha   90.00
_cell.angle_beta   90.00
_cell.angle_gamma   90.00
#
_symmetry.space_group_name_H-M   'P 1'
#
loop_
_entity.id
_entity.type
_entity.pdbx_description
1 polymer ?
#
loop_
_entity_poly.entity_id
_entity_poly.type
_entity_poly.pdbx_seq_one_letter_code
_entity_poly.pdbx_strand_id
1 'polypeptide(L)'
;MHGVRKILHIYDIECQYCKQMAKRFAAGKAFISLPVVEFEKAIGMFHVHGHQDSCFFRYATSFIKGVGMVDGEILETLWSILNRISPSLRTATLAHRSEVLDDHMNDSNWKKIVFIGESSQVSCAQLFLFLNGSSPDHRQ
;
A
#
# COMPACT_ATOMS: atom_id res chain seq x y z
N MET A 1 -1.79 27.64 -6.58
CA MET A 1 -1.43 26.24 -6.30
C MET A 1 -2.38 25.73 -5.24
N HIS A 2 -3.20 24.73 -5.55
CA HIS A 2 -4.00 24.05 -4.52
C HIS A 2 -3.06 23.14 -3.74
N GLY A 3 -2.66 23.60 -2.54
CA GLY A 3 -1.79 22.81 -1.67
C GLY A 3 -2.49 21.54 -1.17
N VAL A 4 -1.72 20.47 -1.03
CA VAL A 4 -2.17 19.25 -0.36
C VAL A 4 -2.56 19.61 1.08
N ARG A 5 -3.79 19.32 1.47
CA ARG A 5 -4.33 19.64 2.81
C ARG A 5 -4.23 18.47 3.77
N LYS A 6 -4.23 17.24 3.22
CA LYS A 6 -4.30 16.01 3.98
C LYS A 6 -3.42 14.95 3.33
N ILE A 7 -2.66 14.22 4.14
CA ILE A 7 -1.80 13.11 3.70
C ILE A 7 -2.26 11.84 4.42
N LEU A 8 -2.48 10.77 3.69
CA LEU A 8 -2.65 9.44 4.24
C LEU A 8 -1.28 8.79 4.41
N HIS A 9 -0.91 8.49 5.64
CA HIS A 9 0.30 7.75 5.99
C HIS A 9 -0.07 6.31 6.33
N ILE A 10 0.38 5.36 5.51
CA ILE A 10 0.13 3.93 5.70
C ILE A 10 1.43 3.26 6.12
N TYR A 11 1.41 2.59 7.26
CA TYR A 11 2.56 1.86 7.77
C TYR A 11 2.11 0.67 8.63
N ASP A 12 2.80 -0.47 8.49
CA ASP A 12 2.42 -1.75 9.12
C ASP A 12 2.21 -1.63 10.63
N ILE A 13 3.04 -0.87 11.30
CA ILE A 13 2.97 -0.64 12.75
C ILE A 13 2.55 0.80 13.10
N GLU A 14 1.69 1.42 12.30
CA GLU A 14 1.26 2.81 12.49
C GLU A 14 0.70 3.07 13.89
N CYS A 15 0.01 2.12 14.48
CA CYS A 15 -0.54 2.22 15.84
C CYS A 15 0.53 2.49 16.92
N GLN A 16 1.77 2.11 16.66
CA GLN A 16 2.94 2.38 17.51
C GLN A 16 3.76 3.57 17.01
N TYR A 17 3.98 3.60 15.68
CA TYR A 17 4.81 4.62 15.05
C TYR A 17 4.27 6.03 15.27
N CYS A 18 2.96 6.23 15.14
CA CYS A 18 2.33 7.54 15.28
C CYS A 18 2.50 8.17 16.66
N LYS A 19 2.71 7.38 17.72
CA LYS A 19 2.92 7.89 19.09
C LYS A 19 4.20 8.73 19.22
N GLN A 20 5.21 8.45 18.41
CA GLN A 20 6.49 9.12 18.42
C GLN A 20 6.80 9.87 17.12
N MET A 21 5.83 9.95 16.21
CA MET A 21 6.02 10.52 14.86
C MET A 21 6.56 11.95 14.93
N ALA A 22 5.96 12.82 15.73
CA ALA A 22 6.41 14.21 15.88
C ALA A 22 7.85 14.32 16.39
N LYS A 23 8.25 13.48 17.35
CA LYS A 23 9.64 13.44 17.87
C LYS A 23 10.62 12.96 16.80
N ARG A 24 10.24 11.95 15.99
CA ARG A 24 11.07 11.42 14.91
C ARG A 24 11.32 12.46 13.83
N PHE A 25 10.28 13.17 13.43
CA PHE A 25 10.41 14.27 12.47
C PHE A 25 11.23 15.43 13.03
N ALA A 26 11.04 15.76 14.31
CA ALA A 26 11.86 16.79 14.95
C ALA A 26 13.35 16.43 15.01
N ALA A 27 13.67 15.15 15.23
CA ALA A 27 15.05 14.66 15.20
C ALA A 27 15.63 14.61 13.77
N GLY A 28 14.78 14.38 12.75
CA GLY A 28 15.18 14.30 11.33
C GLY A 28 15.12 15.63 10.58
N LYS A 29 14.99 16.77 11.25
CA LYS A 29 14.84 18.11 10.62
C LYS A 29 15.88 18.47 9.57
N ALA A 30 17.07 17.91 9.64
CA ALA A 30 18.12 18.12 8.63
C ALA A 30 17.79 17.51 7.26
N PHE A 31 16.86 16.53 7.22
CA PHE A 31 16.55 15.76 6.02
C PHE A 31 15.11 15.93 5.55
N ILE A 32 14.16 16.11 6.49
CA ILE A 32 12.73 16.17 6.19
C ILE A 32 12.07 17.22 7.08
N SER A 33 11.43 18.22 6.46
CA SER A 33 10.52 19.12 7.16
C SER A 33 9.09 18.65 6.98
N LEU A 34 8.35 18.52 8.08
CA LEU A 34 6.91 18.23 8.01
C LEU A 34 6.19 19.43 7.37
N PRO A 35 5.45 19.22 6.29
CA PRO A 35 4.54 20.22 5.81
C PRO A 35 3.42 20.45 6.82
N VAL A 36 2.85 21.67 6.83
CA VAL A 36 1.68 21.99 7.67
C VAL A 36 0.44 21.36 7.01
N VAL A 37 0.30 20.05 7.16
CA VAL A 37 -0.81 19.25 6.63
C VAL A 37 -1.34 18.32 7.70
N GLU A 38 -2.60 17.94 7.56
CA GLU A 38 -3.22 16.93 8.40
C GLU A 38 -2.75 15.53 7.97
N PHE A 39 -2.30 14.72 8.96
CA PHE A 39 -1.91 13.34 8.73
C PHE A 39 -3.02 12.39 9.18
N GLU A 40 -3.64 11.70 8.21
CA GLU A 40 -4.41 10.50 8.50
C GLU A 40 -3.50 9.28 8.59
N LYS A 41 -3.81 8.40 9.51
CA LYS A 41 -2.96 7.28 9.90
C LYS A 41 -3.66 5.99 9.61
N ALA A 42 -3.03 5.10 8.84
CA ALA A 42 -3.60 3.83 8.46
C ALA A 42 -2.60 2.69 8.57
N ILE A 43 -3.14 1.49 8.63
CA ILE A 43 -2.40 0.23 8.51
C ILE A 43 -2.98 -0.48 7.28
N GLY A 44 -2.11 -1.12 6.49
CA GLY A 44 -2.51 -1.90 5.33
C GLY A 44 -3.48 -3.03 5.71
N MET A 45 -4.37 -3.39 4.80
CA MET A 45 -5.47 -4.32 5.09
C MET A 45 -4.98 -5.71 5.51
N PHE A 46 -3.88 -6.18 4.94
CA PHE A 46 -3.29 -7.47 5.33
C PHE A 46 -2.71 -7.42 6.74
N HIS A 47 -1.93 -6.38 7.04
CA HIS A 47 -1.24 -6.24 8.33
C HIS A 47 -2.20 -5.93 9.48
N VAL A 48 -3.26 -5.16 9.25
CA VAL A 48 -4.18 -4.76 10.33
C VAL A 48 -4.88 -5.95 10.98
N HIS A 49 -5.08 -7.05 10.26
CA HIS A 49 -5.66 -8.29 10.80
C HIS A 49 -4.74 -9.03 11.78
N GLY A 50 -3.44 -8.77 11.73
CA GLY A 50 -2.46 -9.27 12.71
C GLY A 50 -2.35 -8.44 13.98
N HIS A 51 -3.05 -7.30 14.06
CA HIS A 51 -3.05 -6.41 15.20
C HIS A 51 -4.21 -6.72 16.18
N GLN A 52 -4.23 -5.99 17.31
CA GLN A 52 -5.36 -6.03 18.22
C GLN A 52 -6.63 -5.50 17.54
N ASP A 53 -7.80 -6.01 17.91
CA ASP A 53 -9.09 -5.61 17.33
C ASP A 53 -9.33 -4.11 17.38
N SER A 54 -8.87 -3.44 18.42
CA SER A 54 -8.95 -1.98 18.54
C SER A 54 -8.18 -1.23 17.44
N CYS A 55 -7.12 -1.83 16.88
CA CYS A 55 -6.37 -1.25 15.78
C CYS A 55 -7.15 -1.36 14.47
N PHE A 56 -7.90 -2.44 14.27
CA PHE A 56 -8.70 -2.63 13.07
C PHE A 56 -9.68 -1.48 12.87
N PHE A 57 -10.50 -1.16 13.86
CA PHE A 57 -11.47 -0.06 13.76
C PHE A 57 -10.83 1.32 13.68
N ARG A 58 -9.62 1.48 14.19
CA ARG A 58 -8.95 2.79 14.26
C ARG A 58 -8.06 3.10 13.07
N TYR A 59 -7.47 2.09 12.45
CA TYR A 59 -6.41 2.26 11.46
C TYR A 59 -6.66 1.55 10.13
N ALA A 60 -7.68 0.68 10.00
CA ALA A 60 -8.00 0.09 8.71
C ALA A 60 -8.50 1.17 7.75
N THR A 61 -7.97 1.16 6.52
CA THR A 61 -8.27 2.16 5.49
C THR A 61 -9.76 2.30 5.20
N SER A 62 -10.50 1.20 5.29
CA SER A 62 -11.95 1.15 5.06
C SER A 62 -12.78 1.97 6.06
N PHE A 63 -12.26 2.25 7.26
CA PHE A 63 -12.95 3.06 8.27
C PHE A 63 -12.51 4.54 8.28
N ILE A 64 -11.52 4.90 7.50
CA ILE A 64 -11.03 6.28 7.45
C ILE A 64 -11.81 7.06 6.40
N LYS A 65 -12.51 8.10 6.84
CA LYS A 65 -13.35 8.92 5.96
C LYS A 65 -12.54 9.54 4.83
N GLY A 66 -12.97 9.27 3.59
CA GLY A 66 -12.37 9.85 2.38
C GLY A 66 -11.18 9.08 1.83
N VAL A 67 -10.76 7.98 2.45
CA VAL A 67 -9.64 7.13 1.98
C VAL A 67 -10.12 6.07 0.98
N GLY A 68 -11.31 5.50 1.19
CA GLY A 68 -11.82 4.42 0.36
C GLY A 68 -11.06 3.10 0.56
N MET A 69 -11.19 2.20 -0.41
CA MET A 69 -10.48 0.91 -0.39
C MET A 69 -9.08 1.09 -0.98
N VAL A 70 -8.12 1.45 -0.13
CA VAL A 70 -6.70 1.46 -0.48
C VAL A 70 -6.06 0.23 0.14
N ASP A 71 -5.49 -0.64 -0.71
CA ASP A 71 -4.80 -1.86 -0.27
C ASP A 71 -3.53 -1.50 0.53
N GLY A 72 -2.68 -0.65 -0.05
CA GLY A 72 -1.45 -0.17 0.60
C GLY A 72 -0.32 -1.20 0.68
N GLU A 73 -0.50 -2.39 0.08
CA GLU A 73 0.36 -3.57 0.28
C GLU A 73 0.81 -4.22 -1.04
N ILE A 74 1.20 -3.38 -1.98
CA ILE A 74 1.69 -3.81 -3.30
C ILE A 74 2.89 -4.78 -3.19
N LEU A 75 3.71 -4.63 -2.16
CA LEU A 75 4.88 -5.49 -1.94
C LEU A 75 4.48 -6.91 -1.54
N GLU A 76 3.44 -7.08 -0.74
CA GLU A 76 2.94 -8.40 -0.32
C GLU A 76 2.41 -9.19 -1.53
N THR A 77 1.78 -8.51 -2.47
CA THR A 77 1.36 -9.12 -3.74
C THR A 77 2.56 -9.62 -4.53
N LEU A 78 3.65 -8.87 -4.59
CA LEU A 78 4.90 -9.30 -5.22
C LEU A 78 5.53 -10.47 -4.46
N TRP A 79 5.62 -10.39 -3.13
CA TRP A 79 6.16 -11.46 -2.29
C TRP A 79 5.39 -12.76 -2.42
N SER A 80 4.07 -12.72 -2.58
CA SER A 80 3.26 -13.93 -2.76
C SER A 80 3.68 -14.73 -4.00
N ILE A 81 4.08 -14.06 -5.07
CA ILE A 81 4.60 -14.69 -6.29
C ILE A 81 6.01 -15.22 -6.08
N LEU A 82 6.90 -14.41 -5.50
CA LEU A 82 8.30 -14.77 -5.24
C LEU A 82 8.43 -15.92 -4.23
N ASN A 83 7.53 -16.04 -3.28
CA ASN A 83 7.53 -17.14 -2.31
C ASN A 83 7.36 -18.52 -2.98
N ARG A 84 6.75 -18.60 -4.17
CA ARG A 84 6.61 -19.87 -4.92
C ARG A 84 7.95 -20.42 -5.42
N ILE A 85 8.91 -19.55 -5.71
CA ILE A 85 10.25 -19.95 -6.16
C ILE A 85 11.23 -20.13 -5.00
N SER A 86 10.89 -19.65 -3.80
CA SER A 86 11.74 -19.72 -2.62
C SER A 86 12.26 -21.14 -2.30
N PRO A 87 11.45 -22.21 -2.38
CA PRO A 87 11.94 -23.57 -2.09
C PRO A 87 13.06 -24.02 -3.05
N SER A 88 12.95 -23.72 -4.34
CA SER A 88 13.95 -24.09 -5.34
C SER A 88 15.26 -23.32 -5.19
N LEU A 89 15.22 -22.14 -4.60
CA LEU A 89 16.38 -21.28 -4.41
C LEU A 89 17.12 -21.51 -3.09
N ARG A 90 16.64 -22.38 -2.21
CA ARG A 90 17.27 -22.63 -0.90
C ARG A 90 18.71 -23.14 -0.99
N THR A 91 18.97 -24.00 -1.97
CA THR A 91 20.29 -24.61 -2.20
C THR A 91 21.10 -23.91 -3.29
N ALA A 92 20.55 -22.88 -3.92
CA ALA A 92 21.21 -22.14 -4.98
C ALA A 92 22.32 -21.23 -4.44
N THR A 93 23.37 -21.03 -5.24
CA THR A 93 24.40 -20.03 -4.96
C THR A 93 23.81 -18.63 -4.94
N LEU A 94 24.49 -17.70 -4.30
CA LEU A 94 24.04 -16.30 -4.22
C LEU A 94 23.87 -15.68 -5.63
N ALA A 95 24.82 -15.92 -6.53
CA ALA A 95 24.77 -15.43 -7.90
C ALA A 95 23.52 -15.95 -8.64
N HIS A 96 23.32 -17.29 -8.63
CA HIS A 96 22.16 -17.89 -9.28
C HIS A 96 20.83 -17.42 -8.67
N ARG A 97 20.78 -17.23 -7.35
CA ARG A 97 19.60 -16.68 -6.67
C ARG A 97 19.28 -15.26 -7.14
N SER A 98 20.31 -14.41 -7.29
CA SER A 98 20.13 -13.04 -7.79
C SER A 98 19.60 -13.04 -9.23
N GLU A 99 20.18 -13.85 -10.12
CA GLU A 99 19.74 -13.97 -11.51
C GLU A 99 18.27 -14.37 -11.61
N VAL A 100 17.86 -15.42 -10.89
CA VAL A 100 16.47 -15.89 -10.89
C VAL A 100 15.51 -14.84 -10.34
N LEU A 101 15.90 -14.13 -9.27
CA LEU A 101 15.06 -13.03 -8.73
C LEU A 101 14.94 -11.88 -9.73
N ASP A 102 16.03 -11.49 -10.37
CA ASP A 102 16.02 -10.43 -11.38
C ASP A 102 15.11 -10.77 -12.56
N ASP A 103 15.16 -12.01 -13.06
CA ASP A 103 14.28 -12.49 -14.13
C ASP A 103 12.81 -12.43 -13.72
N HIS A 104 12.46 -12.91 -12.53
CA HIS A 104 11.09 -12.87 -12.03
C HIS A 104 10.59 -11.44 -11.80
N MET A 105 11.45 -10.55 -11.31
CA MET A 105 11.11 -9.13 -11.11
C MET A 105 10.91 -8.42 -12.45
N ASN A 106 11.76 -8.71 -13.44
CA ASN A 106 11.63 -8.17 -14.80
C ASN A 106 10.34 -8.63 -15.47
N ASP A 107 10.00 -9.92 -15.40
CA ASP A 107 8.73 -10.46 -15.92
C ASP A 107 7.52 -9.81 -15.24
N SER A 108 7.58 -9.66 -13.91
CA SER A 108 6.52 -9.01 -13.13
C SER A 108 6.34 -7.54 -13.52
N ASN A 109 7.44 -6.81 -13.69
CA ASN A 109 7.42 -5.41 -14.13
C ASN A 109 6.90 -5.28 -15.56
N TRP A 110 7.33 -6.15 -16.46
CA TRP A 110 6.84 -6.17 -17.84
C TRP A 110 5.33 -6.38 -17.89
N LYS A 111 4.81 -7.37 -17.15
CA LYS A 111 3.36 -7.61 -17.06
C LYS A 111 2.61 -6.39 -16.55
N LYS A 112 3.13 -5.71 -15.53
CA LYS A 112 2.52 -4.46 -15.04
C LYS A 112 2.50 -3.36 -16.10
N ILE A 113 3.57 -3.20 -16.88
CA ILE A 113 3.63 -2.21 -17.96
C ILE A 113 2.60 -2.52 -19.04
N VAL A 114 2.52 -3.78 -19.47
CA VAL A 114 1.59 -4.22 -20.53
C VAL A 114 0.13 -4.01 -20.09
N PHE A 115 -0.20 -4.33 -18.85
CA PHE A 115 -1.57 -4.25 -18.33
C PHE A 115 -1.91 -2.93 -17.61
N ILE A 116 -1.00 -1.95 -17.58
CA ILE A 116 -1.24 -0.67 -16.88
C ILE A 116 -2.42 0.10 -17.47
N GLY A 117 -2.63 -0.01 -18.78
CA GLY A 117 -3.75 0.62 -19.48
C GLY A 117 -5.10 0.03 -19.03
N GLU A 118 -5.21 -1.28 -18.92
CA GLU A 118 -6.42 -1.97 -18.45
C GLU A 118 -6.71 -1.64 -16.99
N SER A 119 -5.70 -1.69 -16.13
CA SER A 119 -5.83 -1.34 -14.71
C SER A 119 -6.26 0.11 -14.51
N SER A 120 -5.71 1.02 -15.30
CA SER A 120 -6.06 2.45 -15.25
C SER A 120 -7.48 2.71 -15.72
N GLN A 121 -7.95 2.01 -16.75
CA GLN A 121 -9.33 2.13 -17.24
C GLN A 121 -10.33 1.63 -16.20
N VAL A 122 -10.07 0.53 -15.54
CA VAL A 122 -10.93 0.00 -14.46
C VAL A 122 -10.98 1.01 -13.30
N SER A 123 -9.85 1.56 -12.88
CA SER A 123 -9.80 2.56 -11.82
C SER A 123 -10.53 3.85 -12.18
N CYS A 124 -10.38 4.35 -13.41
CA CYS A 124 -11.12 5.50 -13.90
C CYS A 124 -12.63 5.25 -13.98
N ALA A 125 -13.04 4.06 -14.45
CA ALA A 125 -14.45 3.70 -14.52
C ALA A 125 -15.08 3.61 -13.13
N GLN A 126 -14.38 3.01 -12.16
CA GLN A 126 -14.83 2.94 -10.78
C GLN A 126 -14.95 4.33 -10.14
N LEU A 127 -13.96 5.20 -10.38
CA LEU A 127 -13.98 6.58 -9.89
C LEU A 127 -15.15 7.35 -10.50
N PHE A 128 -15.41 7.19 -11.80
CA PHE A 128 -16.50 7.85 -12.51
C PHE A 128 -17.86 7.39 -11.98
N LEU A 129 -18.05 6.10 -11.75
CA LEU A 129 -19.28 5.56 -11.14
C LEU A 129 -19.49 6.07 -9.72
N PHE A 130 -18.42 6.14 -8.93
CA PHE A 130 -18.47 6.69 -7.57
C PHE A 130 -18.85 8.18 -7.55
N LEU A 131 -18.27 8.99 -8.44
CA LEU A 131 -18.55 10.43 -8.54
C LEU A 131 -19.97 10.72 -9.02
N ASN A 132 -20.56 9.84 -9.85
CA ASN A 132 -21.92 9.99 -10.38
C ASN A 132 -23.00 9.31 -9.51
N GLY A 133 -22.65 8.81 -8.33
CA GLY A 133 -23.62 8.24 -7.39
C GLY A 133 -24.28 6.92 -7.83
N SER A 134 -23.75 6.26 -8.86
CA SER A 134 -24.21 4.96 -9.31
C SER A 134 -23.55 3.87 -8.48
N SER A 135 -24.12 3.55 -7.31
CA SER A 135 -23.73 2.37 -6.54
C SER A 135 -24.14 1.11 -7.33
N PRO A 136 -23.25 0.15 -7.56
CA PRO A 136 -23.67 -1.14 -8.11
C PRO A 136 -24.59 -1.82 -7.10
N ASP A 137 -25.82 -2.05 -7.53
CA ASP A 137 -26.85 -2.76 -6.76
C ASP A 137 -26.39 -4.21 -6.55
N HIS A 138 -25.90 -4.52 -5.35
CA HIS A 138 -25.65 -5.89 -4.91
C HIS A 138 -26.96 -6.56 -4.51
N ARG A 139 -27.79 -6.85 -5.51
CA ARG A 139 -28.87 -7.84 -5.38
C ARG A 139 -28.64 -8.94 -6.41
N GLN A 140 -28.02 -10.02 -6.02
CA GLN A 140 -28.44 -11.41 -6.23
C GLN A 140 -27.52 -12.32 -5.47
#